data_9cd941766a9366dd2f386e0f358160be
#
_entry.id   9cd941766a9366dd2f386e0f358160be
#
_cell.length_a   1.000
_cell.length_b   1.000
_cell.length_c   1.000
_cell.angle_alpha   90.00
_cell.angle_beta   90.00
_cell.angle_gamma   90.00
#
_symmetry.space_group_name_H-M   'P 1'
#
loop_
_entity.id
_entity.type
_entity.pdbx_description
1 polymer ?
#
loop_
_entity_poly.entity_id
_entity_poly.type
_entity_poly.pdbx_seq_one_letter_code
_entity_poly.pdbx_strand_id
1 'polypeptide(L)'
;MIDKKHLIDRFISYVTVDTESDPTSDTTPSTAKQWDLANALVEELKHIGLQDVTIDDNAYIMATLPSNVPHKVPTIGFISHFDTTPDFTGK
;
A
#
# COMPACT_ATOMS: atom_id res chain seq x y z
N MET A 1 1.25 17.82 -10.91
CA MET A 1 1.33 18.60 -9.67
C MET A 1 0.55 17.92 -8.56
N ILE A 2 1.07 17.92 -7.35
CA ILE A 2 0.40 17.29 -6.21
C ILE A 2 -0.69 18.24 -5.69
N ASP A 3 -1.92 17.73 -5.62
CA ASP A 3 -3.04 18.44 -5.00
C ASP A 3 -2.98 18.19 -3.49
N LYS A 4 -2.77 19.27 -2.74
CA LYS A 4 -2.64 19.20 -1.27
C LYS A 4 -3.86 18.59 -0.61
N LYS A 5 -5.06 18.92 -1.08
CA LYS A 5 -6.29 18.38 -0.51
C LYS A 5 -6.37 16.86 -0.73
N HIS A 6 -6.06 16.39 -1.93
CA HIS A 6 -6.06 14.96 -2.23
C HIS A 6 -5.01 14.22 -1.41
N LEU A 7 -3.83 14.82 -1.21
CA LEU A 7 -2.78 14.22 -0.39
C LEU A 7 -3.22 14.08 1.07
N ILE A 8 -3.84 15.11 1.63
CA ILE A 8 -4.34 15.08 3.01
C ILE A 8 -5.47 14.06 3.16
N ASP A 9 -6.43 14.06 2.25
CA ASP A 9 -7.56 13.14 2.29
C ASP A 9 -7.08 11.68 2.20
N ARG A 10 -6.09 11.41 1.34
CA ARG A 10 -5.49 10.09 1.21
C ARG A 10 -4.79 9.68 2.50
N PHE A 11 -3.99 10.55 3.07
CA PHE A 11 -3.30 10.29 4.34
C PHE A 11 -4.32 9.95 5.45
N ILE A 12 -5.36 10.76 5.59
CA ILE A 12 -6.39 10.53 6.61
C ILE A 12 -7.09 9.19 6.37
N SER A 13 -7.40 8.86 5.12
CA SER A 13 -8.05 7.59 4.80
C SER A 13 -7.21 6.38 5.20
N TYR A 14 -5.89 6.49 5.08
CA TYR A 14 -4.98 5.40 5.48
C TYR A 14 -4.86 5.27 7.00
N VAL A 15 -4.66 6.39 7.69
CA VAL A 15 -4.41 6.35 9.15
C VAL A 15 -5.65 6.03 9.96
N THR A 16 -6.84 6.11 9.37
CA THR A 16 -8.07 5.71 10.04
C THR A 16 -8.35 4.21 9.98
N VAL A 17 -7.56 3.46 9.20
CA VAL A 17 -7.65 1.99 9.15
C VAL A 17 -6.60 1.42 10.09
N ASP A 18 -7.04 0.55 11.02
CA ASP A 18 -6.14 -0.09 11.97
C ASP A 18 -5.33 -1.17 11.25
N THR A 19 -4.01 -0.97 11.17
CA THR A 19 -3.07 -1.91 10.53
C THR A 19 -1.96 -2.34 11.47
N GLU A 20 -2.22 -2.29 12.78
CA GLU A 20 -1.25 -2.66 13.80
C GLU A 20 -0.74 -4.08 13.58
N SER A 21 0.58 -4.24 13.60
CA SER A 21 1.23 -5.53 13.45
C SER A 21 1.30 -6.28 14.77
N ASP A 22 1.58 -7.58 14.70
CA ASP A 22 1.72 -8.45 15.88
C ASP A 22 3.05 -9.22 15.76
N PRO A 23 4.05 -8.87 16.58
CA PRO A 23 5.36 -9.51 16.51
C PRO A 23 5.36 -10.96 17.01
N THR A 24 4.28 -11.41 17.66
CA THR A 24 4.17 -12.79 18.14
C THR A 24 3.49 -13.70 17.13
N SER A 25 2.95 -13.14 16.05
CA SER A 25 2.29 -13.90 14.99
C SER A 25 3.32 -14.58 14.09
N ASP A 26 3.01 -15.77 13.63
CA ASP A 26 3.81 -16.49 12.64
C ASP A 26 3.22 -16.40 11.23
N THR A 27 2.21 -15.56 11.05
CA THR A 27 1.57 -15.34 9.74
C THR A 27 2.05 -14.06 9.08
N THR A 28 1.84 -13.97 7.75
CA THR A 28 2.05 -12.75 6.97
C THR A 28 0.80 -12.50 6.12
N PRO A 29 0.08 -11.39 6.31
CA PRO A 29 0.35 -10.34 7.30
C PRO A 29 0.18 -10.85 8.75
N SER A 30 0.84 -10.19 9.67
CA SER A 30 0.83 -10.61 11.07
C SER A 30 -0.53 -10.44 11.75
N THR A 31 -1.38 -9.57 11.21
CA THR A 31 -2.77 -9.40 11.68
C THR A 31 -3.72 -9.38 10.49
N ALA A 32 -4.89 -10.01 10.66
CA ALA A 32 -5.90 -10.07 9.60
C ALA A 32 -6.47 -8.70 9.23
N LYS A 33 -6.48 -7.76 10.17
CA LYS A 33 -7.00 -6.41 9.93
C LYS A 33 -6.19 -5.61 8.91
N GLN A 34 -4.94 -5.99 8.65
CA GLN A 34 -4.13 -5.37 7.60
C GLN A 34 -4.72 -5.58 6.21
N TRP A 35 -5.52 -6.62 6.01
CA TRP A 35 -6.18 -6.86 4.73
C TRP A 35 -7.17 -5.75 4.35
N ASP A 36 -7.75 -5.05 5.34
CA ASP A 36 -8.69 -3.97 5.04
C ASP A 36 -8.01 -2.83 4.28
N LEU A 37 -6.84 -2.40 4.75
CA LEU A 37 -6.07 -1.38 4.03
C LEU A 37 -5.49 -1.93 2.74
N ALA A 38 -5.00 -3.17 2.75
CA ALA A 38 -4.43 -3.80 1.55
C ALA A 38 -5.43 -3.80 0.40
N ASN A 39 -6.67 -4.20 0.66
CA ASN A 39 -7.70 -4.23 -0.38
C ASN A 39 -8.06 -2.83 -0.85
N ALA A 40 -8.11 -1.84 0.05
CA ALA A 40 -8.35 -0.45 -0.32
C ALA A 40 -7.23 0.10 -1.20
N LEU A 41 -5.98 -0.24 -0.90
CA LEU A 41 -4.82 0.19 -1.68
C LEU A 41 -4.83 -0.41 -3.08
N VAL A 42 -5.21 -1.68 -3.23
CA VAL A 42 -5.33 -2.32 -4.54
C VAL A 42 -6.31 -1.55 -5.43
N GLU A 43 -7.49 -1.22 -4.89
CA GLU A 43 -8.50 -0.47 -5.65
C GLU A 43 -8.01 0.94 -5.99
N GLU A 44 -7.33 1.59 -5.06
CA GLU A 44 -6.79 2.93 -5.30
C GLU A 44 -5.71 2.93 -6.38
N LEU A 45 -4.81 1.95 -6.36
CA LEU A 45 -3.76 1.85 -7.38
C LEU A 45 -4.36 1.65 -8.77
N LYS A 46 -5.40 0.84 -8.89
CA LYS A 46 -6.13 0.68 -10.15
C LYS A 46 -6.79 1.99 -10.59
N HIS A 47 -7.39 2.70 -9.64
CA HIS A 47 -8.08 3.96 -9.92
C HIS A 47 -7.11 5.06 -10.38
N ILE A 48 -5.91 5.10 -9.81
CA ILE A 48 -4.85 6.04 -10.21
C ILE A 48 -4.36 5.73 -11.63
N GLY A 49 -4.50 4.48 -12.08
CA GLY A 49 -4.13 4.09 -13.44
C GLY A 49 -2.85 3.29 -13.55
N LEU A 50 -2.35 2.74 -12.45
CA LEU A 50 -1.21 1.84 -12.49
C LEU A 50 -1.59 0.52 -13.13
N GLN A 51 -0.60 -0.15 -13.73
CA GLN A 51 -0.78 -1.42 -14.42
C GLN A 51 -0.29 -2.58 -13.56
N ASP A 52 -0.75 -3.78 -13.91
CA ASP A 52 -0.31 -5.02 -13.27
C ASP A 52 -0.43 -4.97 -11.74
N VAL A 53 -1.53 -4.39 -11.26
CA VAL A 53 -1.79 -4.32 -9.82
C VAL A 53 -2.14 -5.72 -9.33
N THR A 54 -1.32 -6.25 -8.44
CA THR A 54 -1.50 -7.59 -7.88
C THR A 54 -1.40 -7.54 -6.37
N ILE A 55 -2.06 -8.48 -5.72
CA ILE A 55 -1.93 -8.73 -4.29
C ILE A 55 -1.82 -10.24 -4.09
N ASP A 56 -0.85 -10.66 -3.29
CA ASP A 56 -0.66 -12.09 -3.02
C ASP A 56 -1.27 -12.50 -1.69
N ASP A 57 -1.09 -13.77 -1.30
CA ASP A 57 -1.66 -14.32 -0.07
C ASP A 57 -1.02 -13.74 1.20
N ASN A 58 0.09 -13.04 1.06
CA ASN A 58 0.78 -12.37 2.16
C ASN A 58 0.44 -10.89 2.26
N ALA A 59 -0.54 -10.41 1.49
CA ALA A 59 -0.90 -9.01 1.37
C ALA A 59 0.22 -8.14 0.80
N TYR A 60 1.10 -8.72 0.00
CA TYR A 60 2.11 -7.97 -0.74
C TYR A 60 1.48 -7.43 -2.01
N ILE A 61 1.49 -6.12 -2.15
CA ILE A 61 0.89 -5.43 -3.28
C ILE A 61 2.01 -4.98 -4.22
N MET A 62 1.83 -5.28 -5.50
CA MET A 62 2.74 -4.86 -6.57
C MET A 62 1.95 -4.12 -7.63
N ALA A 63 2.58 -3.11 -8.21
CA ALA A 63 1.98 -2.39 -9.34
C ALA A 63 3.09 -1.81 -10.19
N THR A 64 2.78 -1.50 -11.44
CA THR A 64 3.73 -0.99 -12.40
C THR A 64 3.26 0.33 -12.98
N LEU A 65 4.14 1.32 -12.95
CA LEU A 65 3.99 2.54 -13.75
C LEU A 65 4.86 2.37 -14.98
N PRO A 66 4.26 2.15 -16.17
CA PRO A 66 5.06 1.88 -17.36
C PRO A 66 5.88 3.09 -17.79
N SER A 67 7.03 2.82 -18.41
CA SER A 67 7.85 3.87 -18.99
C SER A 67 7.09 4.63 -20.06
N ASN A 68 7.31 5.94 -20.14
CA ASN A 68 6.73 6.80 -21.17
C ASN A 68 7.78 7.23 -22.21
N VAL A 69 8.93 6.56 -22.25
CA VAL A 69 9.99 6.83 -23.23
C VAL A 69 10.16 5.65 -24.17
N PRO A 70 10.57 5.87 -25.45
CA PRO A 70 10.64 4.80 -26.45
C PRO A 70 11.90 3.95 -26.37
N HIS A 71 12.89 4.35 -25.58
CA HIS A 71 14.15 3.61 -25.46
C HIS A 71 14.23 2.85 -24.14
N LYS A 72 15.14 1.89 -24.09
CA LYS A 72 15.36 1.09 -22.88
C LYS A 72 15.93 1.96 -21.76
N VAL A 73 15.34 1.87 -20.59
CA VAL A 73 15.78 2.56 -19.38
C VAL A 73 15.79 1.59 -18.20
N PRO A 74 16.56 1.88 -17.14
CA PRO A 74 16.53 1.05 -15.94
C PRO A 74 15.16 1.07 -15.26
N THR A 75 14.80 -0.04 -14.61
CA THR A 75 13.61 -0.12 -13.77
C THR A 75 13.96 0.36 -12.37
N ILE A 76 13.13 1.26 -11.83
CA ILE A 76 13.28 1.76 -10.47
C ILE A 76 12.15 1.21 -9.62
N GLY A 77 12.48 0.65 -8.46
CA GLY A 77 11.49 0.13 -7.53
C GLY A 77 11.35 1.02 -6.30
N PHE A 78 10.12 1.27 -5.90
CA PHE A 78 9.81 1.94 -4.64
C PHE A 78 9.14 0.93 -3.71
N ILE A 79 9.58 0.89 -2.46
CA ILE A 79 9.07 -0.06 -1.48
C ILE A 79 8.59 0.72 -0.26
N SER A 80 7.39 0.39 0.21
CA SER A 80 6.82 1.00 1.40
C SER A 80 5.98 -0.03 2.13
N HIS A 81 6.08 -0.05 3.45
CA HIS A 81 5.19 -0.88 4.27
C HIS A 81 3.98 -0.06 4.72
N PHE A 82 2.89 -0.75 5.03
CA PHE A 82 1.66 -0.08 5.47
C PHE A 82 1.15 -0.57 6.83
N ASP A 83 1.83 -1.52 7.45
CA ASP A 83 1.54 -1.89 8.83
C ASP A 83 2.11 -0.85 9.80
N THR A 84 1.51 -0.78 10.99
CA THR A 84 1.97 0.09 12.05
C THR A 84 2.52 -0.73 13.20
N THR A 85 3.41 -0.10 13.99
CA THR A 85 4.04 -0.75 15.13
C THR A 85 3.03 -1.03 16.25
N PRO A 86 3.18 -2.17 16.98
CA PRO A 86 2.32 -2.45 18.13
C PRO A 86 2.66 -1.62 19.37
N ASP A 87 3.69 -0.79 19.33
CA ASP A 87 4.09 0.06 20.46
C ASP A 87 3.02 1.08 20.83
N PHE A 88 2.23 1.49 19.83
CA PHE A 88 1.07 2.37 20.03
C PHE A 88 -0.11 1.78 19.27
N THR A 89 -1.32 1.87 19.88
CA THR A 89 -2.53 1.41 19.20
C THR A 89 -2.83 2.30 17.99
N GLY A 90 -3.28 1.67 16.89
CA GLY A 90 -3.71 2.36 15.68
C GLY A 90 -5.19 2.76 15.69
N LYS A 91 -5.85 2.51 16.81
CA LYS A 91 -7.28 2.82 16.94
C LYS A 91 -7.53 4.32 17.09
#